data_41deac7aacaad9af7d6ed47ca288cd0b
#
_entry.id   41deac7aacaad9af7d6ed47ca288cd0b
#
_cell.length_a   1.000
_cell.length_b   1.000
_cell.length_c   1.000
_cell.angle_alpha   90.00
_cell.angle_beta   90.00
_cell.angle_gamma   90.00
#
_symmetry.space_group_name_H-M   'P 1'
#
loop_
_entity.id
_entity.type
_entity.pdbx_description
1 polymer ?
#
loop_
_entity_poly.entity_id
_entity_poly.type
_entity_poly.pdbx_seq_one_letter_code
_entity_poly.pdbx_strand_id
1 'polypeptide(L)'
;IEIYSDQPQALIADYNFFEGVRGGKLLYRSVSDEDGSVSKLTIEKFKITKAPAFATLLTLADLSGFADLLAGEGMSFDFLEINTRDNNDVITVDEVLALGTSVSLTMNGYIEKKTGLVSLSGTLVPAKTLNNLVSKIPIVGNILVGTKTGEGVFGVSFKMKGLPGKIKTIVN
;
A
#
# COMPACT_ATOMS: atom_id res chain seq x y z
N ILE A 1 14.19 5.21 -16.86
CA ILE A 1 14.87 4.15 -16.07
C ILE A 1 13.92 2.98 -15.94
N GLU A 2 14.45 1.78 -16.13
CA GLU A 2 13.72 0.53 -15.86
C GLU A 2 14.63 -0.38 -15.05
N ILE A 3 14.09 -0.92 -13.94
CA ILE A 3 14.81 -1.83 -13.04
C ILE A 3 13.94 -3.05 -12.82
N TYR A 4 14.51 -4.22 -13.02
CA TYR A 4 13.90 -5.51 -12.71
C TYR A 4 14.71 -6.23 -11.65
N SER A 5 14.04 -6.88 -10.70
CA SER A 5 14.69 -7.73 -9.69
C SER A 5 13.79 -8.88 -9.26
N ASP A 6 14.36 -10.05 -9.11
CA ASP A 6 13.75 -11.21 -8.45
C ASP A 6 14.09 -11.27 -6.94
N GLN A 7 14.85 -10.28 -6.46
CA GLN A 7 15.20 -10.09 -5.05
C GLN A 7 14.84 -8.68 -4.59
N PRO A 8 13.55 -8.32 -4.50
CA PRO A 8 13.10 -6.98 -4.16
C PRO A 8 13.71 -6.43 -2.87
N GLN A 9 13.92 -7.28 -1.87
CA GLN A 9 14.48 -6.88 -0.58
C GLN A 9 15.85 -6.22 -0.69
N ALA A 10 16.66 -6.59 -1.69
CA ALA A 10 17.98 -5.98 -1.88
C ALA A 10 17.91 -4.55 -2.41
N LEU A 11 16.85 -4.21 -3.15
CA LEU A 11 16.66 -2.88 -3.73
C LEU A 11 15.92 -1.91 -2.82
N ILE A 12 15.05 -2.43 -1.94
CA ILE A 12 14.17 -1.62 -1.10
C ILE A 12 14.58 -1.61 0.37
N ALA A 13 15.70 -2.27 0.73
CA ALA A 13 16.21 -2.35 2.09
C ALA A 13 16.50 -0.97 2.72
N ASP A 14 16.90 0.00 1.91
CA ASP A 14 17.18 1.38 2.36
C ASP A 14 15.92 2.23 2.57
N TYR A 15 14.74 1.72 2.19
CA TYR A 15 13.46 2.38 2.41
C TYR A 15 12.77 1.77 3.62
N ASN A 16 12.79 2.46 4.75
CA ASN A 16 12.24 2.02 6.03
C ASN A 16 10.76 1.59 6.01
N PHE A 17 10.02 1.91 4.96
CA PHE A 17 8.63 1.50 4.78
C PHE A 17 8.46 0.03 4.38
N PHE A 18 9.52 -0.61 3.87
CA PHE A 18 9.48 -1.95 3.27
C PHE A 18 10.41 -2.96 3.94
N GLU A 19 10.75 -2.71 5.19
CA GLU A 19 11.62 -3.59 5.99
C GLU A 19 11.04 -4.96 6.05
N GLY A 20 10.67 -5.72 5.45
CA GLY A 20 10.08 -7.03 5.69
C GLY A 20 9.56 -7.69 4.44
N VAL A 21 9.80 -7.09 3.28
CA VAL A 21 9.47 -7.72 2.00
C VAL A 21 10.38 -8.92 1.77
N ARG A 22 9.77 -10.05 1.45
CA ARG A 22 10.45 -11.31 1.16
C ARG A 22 9.93 -11.90 -0.14
N GLY A 23 10.86 -12.30 -1.01
CA GLY A 23 10.53 -12.88 -2.31
C GLY A 23 9.87 -11.89 -3.26
N GLY A 24 9.34 -12.42 -4.34
CA GLY A 24 8.59 -11.67 -5.36
C GLY A 24 9.43 -11.22 -6.54
N LYS A 25 8.74 -10.63 -7.49
CA LYS A 25 9.34 -10.04 -8.70
C LYS A 25 9.01 -8.55 -8.72
N LEU A 26 10.04 -7.72 -8.73
CA LEU A 26 9.91 -6.27 -8.77
C LEU A 26 10.20 -5.76 -10.17
N LEU A 27 9.35 -4.84 -10.61
CA LEU A 27 9.57 -4.02 -11.79
C LEU A 27 9.35 -2.56 -11.40
N TYR A 28 10.35 -1.73 -11.62
CA TYR A 28 10.28 -0.28 -11.43
C TYR A 28 10.54 0.42 -12.75
N ARG A 29 9.68 1.35 -13.10
CA ARG A 29 9.83 2.22 -14.26
C ARG A 29 9.68 3.66 -13.86
N SER A 30 10.56 4.50 -14.38
CA SER A 30 10.49 5.94 -14.17
C SER A 30 10.84 6.69 -15.45
N VAL A 31 10.03 7.70 -15.74
CA VAL A 31 10.27 8.67 -16.83
C VAL A 31 10.39 10.03 -16.18
N SER A 32 11.47 10.74 -16.50
CA SER A 32 11.78 12.07 -15.97
C SER A 32 11.81 13.10 -17.10
N ASP A 33 11.39 14.32 -16.78
CA ASP A 33 11.51 15.51 -17.62
C ASP A 33 12.04 16.69 -16.78
N GLU A 34 11.93 17.93 -17.29
CA GLU A 34 12.40 19.12 -16.60
C GLU A 34 11.56 19.45 -15.35
N ASP A 35 10.29 19.02 -15.30
CA ASP A 35 9.34 19.33 -14.23
C ASP A 35 9.30 18.26 -13.13
N GLY A 36 9.88 17.09 -13.37
CA GLY A 36 9.91 16.01 -12.38
C GLY A 36 9.96 14.60 -12.98
N SER A 37 9.36 13.66 -12.28
CA SER A 37 9.29 12.27 -12.77
C SER A 37 7.95 11.60 -12.47
N VAL A 38 7.58 10.66 -13.32
CA VAL A 38 6.46 9.75 -13.11
C VAL A 38 7.02 8.35 -12.97
N SER A 39 6.65 7.66 -11.92
CA SER A 39 7.20 6.34 -11.62
C SER A 39 6.10 5.33 -11.31
N LYS A 40 6.35 4.09 -11.70
CA LYS A 40 5.52 2.93 -11.41
C LYS A 40 6.38 1.82 -10.84
N LEU A 41 6.00 1.31 -9.68
CA LEU A 41 6.59 0.14 -9.05
C LEU A 41 5.54 -0.97 -9.00
N THR A 42 5.91 -2.17 -9.41
CA THR A 42 5.10 -3.37 -9.17
C THR A 42 5.93 -4.45 -8.49
N ILE A 43 5.31 -5.19 -7.58
CA ILE A 43 5.89 -6.40 -6.98
C ILE A 43 4.83 -7.50 -7.04
N GLU A 44 5.20 -8.66 -7.56
CA GLU A 44 4.32 -9.82 -7.65
C GLU A 44 4.79 -10.93 -6.72
N LYS A 45 3.83 -11.66 -6.08
CA LYS A 45 4.09 -12.86 -5.30
C LYS A 45 5.14 -12.68 -4.20
N PHE A 46 4.89 -11.79 -3.27
CA PHE A 46 5.78 -11.49 -2.15
C PHE A 46 5.08 -11.70 -0.80
N LYS A 47 5.88 -11.65 0.28
CA LYS A 47 5.43 -11.71 1.66
C LYS A 47 5.96 -10.51 2.45
N ILE A 48 5.15 -9.98 3.36
CA ILE A 48 5.58 -8.96 4.32
C ILE A 48 5.66 -9.59 5.70
N THR A 49 6.80 -9.44 6.39
CA THR A 49 7.03 -10.01 7.73
C THR A 49 7.25 -8.97 8.82
N LYS A 50 7.59 -7.75 8.46
CA LYS A 50 7.85 -6.65 9.42
C LYS A 50 7.34 -5.35 8.80
N ALA A 51 6.23 -4.85 9.30
CA ALA A 51 5.66 -3.58 8.87
C ALA A 51 4.90 -2.95 10.05
N PRO A 52 5.59 -2.28 11.00
CA PRO A 52 4.97 -1.77 12.22
C PRO A 52 3.79 -0.84 11.97
N ALA A 53 3.89 0.05 10.98
CA ALA A 53 2.79 0.95 10.62
C ALA A 53 1.56 0.18 10.12
N PHE A 54 1.78 -0.88 9.36
CA PHE A 54 0.70 -1.74 8.86
C PHE A 54 0.09 -2.58 9.99
N ALA A 55 0.91 -3.12 10.91
CA ALA A 55 0.44 -3.81 12.10
C ALA A 55 -0.45 -2.90 12.97
N THR A 56 -0.04 -1.66 13.18
CA THR A 56 -0.83 -0.64 13.88
C THR A 56 -2.17 -0.41 13.19
N LEU A 57 -2.17 -0.26 11.86
CA LEU A 57 -3.38 -0.09 11.07
C LEU A 57 -4.34 -1.28 11.24
N LEU A 58 -3.83 -2.51 11.15
CA LEU A 58 -4.62 -3.73 11.34
C LEU A 58 -5.26 -3.79 12.74
N THR A 59 -4.51 -3.42 13.77
CA THR A 59 -5.01 -3.39 15.15
C THR A 59 -6.10 -2.33 15.32
N LEU A 60 -5.91 -1.13 14.80
CA LEU A 60 -6.90 -0.05 14.86
C LEU A 60 -8.17 -0.36 14.05
N ALA A 61 -8.04 -1.15 13.00
CA ALA A 61 -9.16 -1.61 12.17
C ALA A 61 -9.92 -2.81 12.79
N ASP A 62 -9.61 -3.18 14.03
CA ASP A 62 -10.17 -4.36 14.73
C ASP A 62 -9.86 -5.69 14.02
N LEU A 63 -8.69 -5.74 13.37
CA LEU A 63 -8.17 -6.89 12.64
C LEU A 63 -6.93 -7.48 13.31
N SER A 64 -6.94 -7.59 14.64
CA SER A 64 -5.80 -8.01 15.47
C SER A 64 -5.25 -9.38 15.08
N GLY A 65 -6.10 -10.33 14.67
CA GLY A 65 -5.66 -11.63 14.18
C GLY A 65 -4.77 -11.57 12.93
N PHE A 66 -4.94 -10.56 12.08
CA PHE A 66 -4.03 -10.33 10.96
C PHE A 66 -2.74 -9.62 11.39
N ALA A 67 -2.80 -8.78 12.42
CA ALA A 67 -1.60 -8.20 13.02
C ALA A 67 -0.70 -9.28 13.63
N ASP A 68 -1.30 -10.27 14.29
CA ASP A 68 -0.58 -11.44 14.86
C ASP A 68 0.03 -12.30 13.72
N LEU A 69 -0.71 -12.51 12.64
CA LEU A 69 -0.19 -13.22 11.46
C LEU A 69 1.02 -12.48 10.85
N LEU A 70 0.94 -11.17 10.72
CA LEU A 70 2.03 -10.34 10.22
C LEU A 70 3.28 -10.42 11.10
N ALA A 71 3.11 -10.41 12.43
CA ALA A 71 4.19 -10.51 13.40
C ALA A 71 4.85 -11.91 13.44
N GLY A 72 4.08 -12.96 13.12
CA GLY A 72 4.53 -14.36 13.12
C GLY A 72 5.03 -14.82 11.74
N GLU A 73 4.15 -15.44 10.97
CA GLU A 73 4.49 -16.04 9.68
C GLU A 73 4.63 -15.02 8.54
N GLY A 74 4.07 -13.82 8.74
CA GLY A 74 3.95 -12.79 7.71
C GLY A 74 2.69 -12.92 6.88
N MET A 75 2.45 -11.93 6.03
CA MET A 75 1.29 -11.85 5.15
C MET A 75 1.70 -11.92 3.70
N SER A 76 1.01 -12.77 2.95
CA SER A 76 1.27 -12.97 1.52
C SER A 76 0.44 -12.01 0.67
N PHE A 77 1.07 -11.45 -0.35
CA PHE A 77 0.46 -10.59 -1.36
C PHE A 77 0.73 -11.14 -2.75
N ASP A 78 -0.31 -11.13 -3.58
CA ASP A 78 -0.21 -11.52 -4.97
C ASP A 78 0.34 -10.40 -5.84
N PHE A 79 0.02 -9.16 -5.48
CA PHE A 79 0.35 -7.99 -6.29
C PHE A 79 0.44 -6.72 -5.45
N LEU A 80 1.42 -5.88 -5.75
CA LEU A 80 1.53 -4.51 -5.30
C LEU A 80 1.80 -3.62 -6.51
N GLU A 81 1.07 -2.52 -6.62
CA GLU A 81 1.34 -1.45 -7.56
C GLU A 81 1.40 -0.12 -6.83
N ILE A 82 2.43 0.67 -7.12
CA ILE A 82 2.59 2.03 -6.61
C ILE A 82 2.83 2.96 -7.80
N ASN A 83 1.97 3.94 -7.97
CA ASN A 83 2.09 4.99 -8.97
C ASN A 83 2.39 6.33 -8.27
N THR A 84 3.47 6.99 -8.66
CA THR A 84 3.90 8.25 -8.06
C THR A 84 4.28 9.28 -9.12
N ARG A 85 4.08 10.54 -8.75
CA ARG A 85 4.63 11.71 -9.46
C ARG A 85 5.51 12.49 -8.50
N ASP A 86 6.75 12.66 -8.87
CA ASP A 86 7.71 13.47 -8.14
C ASP A 86 7.88 14.82 -8.84
N ASN A 87 7.53 15.88 -8.17
CA ASN A 87 8.00 17.23 -8.50
C ASN A 87 9.08 17.62 -7.50
N ASN A 88 9.75 18.73 -7.68
CA ASN A 88 10.91 19.09 -6.87
C ASN A 88 10.63 19.20 -5.35
N ASP A 89 9.39 19.42 -4.93
CA ASP A 89 9.01 19.62 -3.54
C ASP A 89 8.18 18.50 -2.92
N VAL A 90 7.38 17.81 -3.73
CA VAL A 90 6.39 16.84 -3.27
C VAL A 90 6.42 15.58 -4.12
N ILE A 91 6.34 14.43 -3.47
CA ILE A 91 6.02 13.16 -4.12
C ILE A 91 4.52 12.93 -3.93
N THR A 92 3.76 13.01 -5.02
CA THR A 92 2.36 12.62 -5.01
C THR A 92 2.26 11.11 -5.20
N VAL A 93 1.62 10.44 -4.28
CA VAL A 93 1.26 9.03 -4.37
C VAL A 93 -0.12 8.96 -5.00
N ASP A 94 -0.18 8.75 -6.30
CA ASP A 94 -1.45 8.72 -7.03
C ASP A 94 -2.27 7.51 -6.62
N GLU A 95 -1.61 6.36 -6.48
CA GLU A 95 -2.25 5.13 -6.08
C GLU A 95 -1.22 4.15 -5.49
N VAL A 96 -1.62 3.49 -4.42
CA VAL A 96 -1.06 2.23 -3.97
C VAL A 96 -2.19 1.21 -4.00
N LEU A 97 -2.00 0.11 -4.71
CA LEU A 97 -2.91 -1.04 -4.72
C LEU A 97 -2.13 -2.27 -4.26
N ALA A 98 -2.55 -2.88 -3.17
CA ALA A 98 -1.99 -4.14 -2.69
C ALA A 98 -3.10 -5.19 -2.59
N LEU A 99 -2.91 -6.31 -3.27
CA LEU A 99 -3.84 -7.44 -3.28
C LEU A 99 -3.21 -8.60 -2.52
N GLY A 100 -3.75 -8.88 -1.35
CA GLY A 100 -3.27 -9.95 -0.47
C GLY A 100 -4.26 -11.09 -0.31
N THR A 101 -3.79 -12.23 0.17
CA THR A 101 -4.61 -13.40 0.45
C THR A 101 -5.50 -13.22 1.69
N SER A 102 -5.07 -12.40 2.64
CA SER A 102 -5.79 -12.12 3.89
C SER A 102 -6.45 -10.76 3.89
N VAL A 103 -5.81 -9.76 3.28
CA VAL A 103 -6.26 -8.38 3.25
C VAL A 103 -5.74 -7.70 2.00
N SER A 104 -6.53 -6.80 1.45
CA SER A 104 -6.12 -5.92 0.36
C SER A 104 -6.28 -4.47 0.79
N LEU A 105 -5.51 -3.56 0.20
CA LEU A 105 -5.61 -2.15 0.51
C LEU A 105 -5.36 -1.26 -0.70
N THR A 106 -5.93 -0.07 -0.65
CA THR A 106 -5.61 1.03 -1.54
C THR A 106 -5.22 2.25 -0.72
N MET A 107 -4.30 3.05 -1.24
CA MET A 107 -3.91 4.33 -0.65
C MET A 107 -3.62 5.35 -1.72
N ASN A 108 -3.74 6.62 -1.36
CA ASN A 108 -3.21 7.76 -2.09
C ASN A 108 -2.82 8.88 -1.13
N GLY A 109 -2.13 9.89 -1.64
CA GLY A 109 -1.74 11.03 -0.84
C GLY A 109 -0.44 11.67 -1.31
N TYR A 110 0.39 12.13 -0.37
CA TYR A 110 1.63 12.81 -0.71
C TYR A 110 2.68 12.71 0.38
N ILE A 111 3.92 12.98 0.00
CA ILE A 111 5.09 13.09 0.87
C ILE A 111 5.80 14.40 0.53
N GLU A 112 5.97 15.29 1.53
CA GLU A 112 6.76 16.51 1.37
C GLU A 112 8.25 16.18 1.48
N LYS A 113 9.03 16.52 0.47
CA LYS A 113 10.45 16.13 0.42
C LYS A 113 11.30 16.89 1.44
N LYS A 114 10.99 18.15 1.74
CA LYS A 114 11.76 18.99 2.67
C LYS A 114 11.61 18.53 4.12
N THR A 115 10.41 18.18 4.53
CA THR A 115 10.09 17.84 5.93
C THR A 115 10.05 16.33 6.17
N GLY A 116 9.83 15.55 5.10
CA GLY A 116 9.48 14.13 5.18
C GLY A 116 8.05 13.89 5.66
N LEU A 117 7.21 14.93 5.71
CA LEU A 117 5.82 14.79 6.13
C LEU A 117 5.07 13.88 5.17
N VAL A 118 4.53 12.80 5.72
CA VAL A 118 3.67 11.83 5.02
C VAL A 118 2.21 12.17 5.30
N SER A 119 1.38 12.17 4.27
CA SER A 119 -0.07 12.29 4.39
C SER A 119 -0.73 11.34 3.40
N LEU A 120 -1.23 10.22 3.89
CA LEU A 120 -1.84 9.15 3.10
C LEU A 120 -3.25 8.87 3.61
N SER A 121 -4.14 8.53 2.70
CA SER A 121 -5.49 8.04 3.00
C SER A 121 -5.76 6.79 2.20
N GLY A 122 -6.55 5.88 2.76
CA GLY A 122 -6.81 4.64 2.05
C GLY A 122 -7.96 3.85 2.64
N THR A 123 -8.14 2.66 2.10
CA THR A 123 -9.13 1.69 2.55
C THR A 123 -8.49 0.31 2.61
N LEU A 124 -8.75 -0.39 3.70
CA LEU A 124 -8.34 -1.75 3.96
C LEU A 124 -9.56 -2.67 3.83
N VAL A 125 -9.44 -3.76 3.08
CA VAL A 125 -10.51 -4.70 2.82
C VAL A 125 -10.07 -6.12 3.19
N PRO A 126 -10.70 -6.78 4.18
CA PRO A 126 -10.43 -8.18 4.49
C PRO A 126 -10.81 -9.11 3.33
N ALA A 127 -10.00 -10.13 3.07
CA ALA A 127 -10.18 -11.02 1.92
C ALA A 127 -11.51 -11.83 1.95
N LYS A 128 -12.02 -12.11 3.13
CA LYS A 128 -13.35 -12.78 3.27
C LYS A 128 -14.47 -11.99 2.60
N THR A 129 -14.30 -10.68 2.49
CA THR A 129 -15.24 -9.77 1.83
C THR A 129 -15.03 -9.74 0.31
N LEU A 130 -13.80 -10.03 -0.16
CA LEU A 130 -13.45 -10.01 -1.58
C LEU A 130 -13.95 -11.23 -2.36
N ASN A 131 -14.09 -12.39 -1.73
CA ASN A 131 -14.54 -13.62 -2.41
C ASN A 131 -15.94 -13.50 -3.03
N ASN A 132 -16.75 -12.57 -2.54
CA ASN A 132 -18.06 -12.26 -3.11
C ASN A 132 -18.04 -11.14 -4.17
N LEU A 133 -16.88 -10.53 -4.39
CA LEU A 133 -16.73 -9.33 -5.21
C LEU A 133 -15.87 -9.51 -6.46
N VAL A 134 -15.06 -10.56 -6.53
CA VAL A 134 -14.13 -10.80 -7.65
C VAL A 134 -14.87 -10.88 -9.00
N SER A 135 -16.15 -11.21 -8.98
CA SER A 135 -17.01 -11.20 -10.19
C SER A 135 -17.59 -9.82 -10.54
N LYS A 136 -17.41 -8.79 -9.71
CA LYS A 136 -18.06 -7.48 -9.85
C LYS A 136 -17.12 -6.27 -9.78
N ILE A 137 -15.81 -6.48 -9.70
CA ILE A 137 -14.86 -5.36 -9.69
C ILE A 137 -14.55 -4.99 -11.14
N PRO A 138 -15.09 -3.90 -11.69
CA PRO A 138 -14.51 -3.29 -12.87
C PRO A 138 -13.13 -2.77 -12.48
N ILE A 139 -12.10 -3.26 -13.14
CA ILE A 139 -10.72 -2.80 -13.01
C ILE A 139 -10.63 -1.39 -13.59
N VAL A 140 -11.20 -0.42 -12.93
CA VAL A 140 -11.09 1.00 -13.31
C VAL A 140 -11.11 1.84 -12.04
N GLY A 141 -10.05 2.50 -11.78
CA GLY A 141 -9.65 3.63 -10.95
C GLY A 141 -10.59 4.35 -9.99
N ASN A 142 -11.73 3.81 -9.58
CA ASN A 142 -12.69 4.45 -8.66
C ASN A 142 -13.37 3.46 -7.71
N ILE A 143 -12.72 2.39 -7.37
CA ILE A 143 -13.32 1.35 -6.55
C ILE A 143 -12.94 1.61 -5.10
N LEU A 144 -13.84 2.12 -4.37
CA LEU A 144 -14.02 2.11 -2.93
C LEU A 144 -14.54 3.46 -2.42
N VAL A 145 -15.25 4.20 -3.25
CA VAL A 145 -16.15 5.24 -2.74
C VAL A 145 -17.47 4.55 -2.43
N GLY A 146 -17.86 4.56 -1.16
CA GLY A 146 -19.06 3.91 -0.66
C GLY A 146 -20.27 4.08 -1.55
N THR A 147 -20.57 3.06 -2.35
CA THR A 147 -21.87 2.94 -2.96
C THR A 147 -22.82 2.35 -1.92
N LYS A 148 -23.70 3.21 -1.46
CA LYS A 148 -24.93 2.82 -0.75
C LYS A 148 -25.69 1.86 -1.63
N THR A 149 -25.57 0.58 -1.41
CA THR A 149 -26.62 -0.42 -1.69
C THR A 149 -26.25 -1.74 -1.03
N GLY A 150 -26.82 -2.00 0.06
CA GLY A 150 -27.43 -3.21 0.64
C GLY A 150 -26.67 -4.52 0.73
N GLU A 151 -25.40 -4.68 0.30
CA GLU A 151 -24.56 -5.85 0.59
C GLU A 151 -23.11 -5.35 0.72
N GLY A 152 -22.74 -4.98 1.96
CA GLY A 152 -21.55 -4.22 2.24
C GLY A 152 -20.24 -4.97 2.02
N VAL A 153 -19.43 -4.46 1.14
CA VAL A 153 -17.98 -4.62 1.26
C VAL A 153 -17.56 -3.82 2.48
N PHE A 154 -17.31 -4.50 3.58
CA PHE A 154 -16.79 -3.85 4.78
C PHE A 154 -15.31 -3.52 4.56
N GLY A 155 -15.05 -2.36 3.98
CA GLY A 155 -13.74 -1.74 3.96
C GLY A 155 -13.59 -0.79 5.16
N VAL A 156 -12.42 -0.77 5.74
CA VAL A 156 -12.06 0.15 6.82
C VAL A 156 -11.25 1.29 6.23
N SER A 157 -11.78 2.49 6.25
CA SER A 157 -11.09 3.70 5.80
C SER A 157 -10.10 4.17 6.87
N PHE A 158 -8.94 4.66 6.44
CA PHE A 158 -7.91 5.15 7.34
C PHE A 158 -7.20 6.39 6.78
N LYS A 159 -6.58 7.14 7.68
CA LYS A 159 -5.66 8.24 7.36
C LYS A 159 -4.39 8.09 8.18
N MET A 160 -3.26 8.31 7.53
CA MET A 160 -1.93 8.29 8.14
C MET A 160 -1.28 9.65 7.89
N LYS A 161 -0.87 10.35 8.94
CA LYS A 161 -0.22 11.66 8.82
C LYS A 161 0.86 11.82 9.89
N GLY A 162 1.99 12.33 9.48
CA GLY A 162 3.08 12.69 10.41
C GLY A 162 4.45 12.70 9.77
N LEU A 163 5.43 13.11 10.56
CA LEU A 163 6.84 12.99 10.22
C LEU A 163 7.32 11.53 10.38
N PRO A 164 8.42 11.14 9.72
CA PRO A 164 9.03 9.83 9.91
C PRO A 164 9.24 9.51 11.39
N GLY A 165 8.82 8.31 11.83
CA GLY A 165 8.84 7.88 13.23
C GLY A 165 7.77 8.49 14.14
N LYS A 166 6.91 9.40 13.63
CA LYS A 166 5.80 10.05 14.37
C LYS A 166 4.50 10.04 13.58
N ILE A 167 4.29 9.06 12.74
CA ILE A 167 3.07 8.92 11.94
C ILE A 167 1.92 8.52 12.86
N LYS A 168 0.84 9.30 12.83
CA LYS A 168 -0.42 8.98 13.49
C LYS A 168 -1.36 8.36 12.49
N THR A 169 -1.99 7.26 12.87
CA THR A 169 -3.00 6.55 12.08
C THR A 169 -4.36 6.73 12.74
N ILE A 170 -5.36 7.07 11.95
CA ILE A 170 -6.75 7.19 12.35
C ILE A 170 -7.57 6.27 11.46
N VAL A 171 -8.45 5.51 12.05
CA VAL A 171 -9.40 4.60 11.37
C VAL A 171 -10.81 5.16 11.54
N ASN A 172 -11.58 5.14 10.48
CA ASN A 172 -12.96 5.60 10.46
C ASN A 172 -13.93 4.44 10.19
#